data_5e1174f4626fe4d2b107e735d76d9e11
#
_entry.id   5e1174f4626fe4d2b107e735d76d9e11
#
_cell.length_a   1.000
_cell.length_b   1.000
_cell.length_c   1.000
_cell.angle_alpha   90.00
_cell.angle_beta   90.00
_cell.angle_gamma   90.00
#
_symmetry.space_group_name_H-M   'P 1'
#
loop_
_entity.id
_entity.type
_entity.pdbx_description
1 polymer ?
#
loop_
_entity_poly.entity_id
_entity_poly.type
_entity_poly.pdbx_seq_one_letter_code
_entity_poly.pdbx_strand_id
1 'polypeptide(L)'
;RDTVQVCKRLNEEGFNPVPHIVARNFENTMALEIFLDLLVSTADVHEVLVIAGGIGRPLGPFSDSLQILNSGLLEKYQIRKVGVAGHPEGSPDISKDKLANAIRDKNNWAKNSDVEAYITTQFCFEVPSIMTWEKNIRRDGNKLPIHIGIPGPATLNTLIKFATMSG
;
A
#
# COMPACT_ATOMS: atom_id res chain seq x y z
N ARG A 1 -14.31 2.76 11.57
CA ARG A 1 -15.64 2.08 11.57
C ARG A 1 -16.21 2.04 10.16
N ASP A 2 -16.22 3.13 9.41
CA ASP A 2 -16.82 3.17 8.07
C ASP A 2 -16.13 2.21 7.09
N THR A 3 -14.79 2.14 7.08
CA THR A 3 -14.04 1.23 6.20
C THR A 3 -14.42 -0.23 6.43
N VAL A 4 -14.53 -0.69 7.69
CA VAL A 4 -14.91 -2.07 8.01
C VAL A 4 -16.32 -2.40 7.50
N GLN A 5 -17.26 -1.47 7.68
CA GLN A 5 -18.65 -1.67 7.22
C GLN A 5 -18.73 -1.70 5.68
N VAL A 6 -17.95 -0.86 4.99
CA VAL A 6 -17.88 -0.90 3.54
C VAL A 6 -17.26 -2.21 3.05
N CYS A 7 -16.15 -2.67 3.67
CA CYS A 7 -15.54 -3.96 3.33
C CYS A 7 -16.52 -5.12 3.55
N LYS A 8 -17.23 -5.15 4.69
CA LYS A 8 -18.23 -6.16 4.96
C LYS A 8 -19.29 -6.23 3.86
N ARG A 9 -19.89 -5.09 3.50
CA ARG A 9 -20.90 -5.03 2.44
C ARG A 9 -20.34 -5.49 1.08
N LEU A 10 -19.14 -5.05 0.72
CA LEU A 10 -18.51 -5.48 -0.53
C LEU A 10 -18.26 -6.99 -0.56
N ASN A 11 -17.83 -7.57 0.56
CA ASN A 11 -17.64 -9.01 0.66
C ASN A 11 -18.96 -9.76 0.54
N GLU A 12 -20.02 -9.30 1.21
CA GLU A 12 -21.38 -9.86 1.09
C GLU A 12 -21.91 -9.78 -0.36
N GLU A 13 -21.48 -8.79 -1.14
CA GLU A 13 -21.81 -8.64 -2.57
C GLU A 13 -20.89 -9.49 -3.49
N GLY A 14 -19.94 -10.26 -2.95
CA GLY A 14 -19.04 -11.15 -3.68
C GLY A 14 -17.75 -10.49 -4.21
N PHE A 15 -17.42 -9.29 -3.75
CA PHE A 15 -16.14 -8.64 -4.03
C PHE A 15 -15.07 -9.02 -3.01
N ASN A 16 -13.81 -8.90 -3.39
CA ASN A 16 -12.67 -8.99 -2.46
C ASN A 16 -12.16 -7.58 -2.14
N PRO A 17 -12.59 -6.94 -1.06
CA PRO A 17 -12.15 -5.60 -0.70
C PRO A 17 -10.71 -5.61 -0.20
N VAL A 18 -9.90 -4.63 -0.66
CA VAL A 18 -8.52 -4.42 -0.23
C VAL A 18 -8.40 -3.06 0.45
N PRO A 19 -8.69 -2.95 1.75
CA PRO A 19 -8.62 -1.68 2.45
C PRO A 19 -7.18 -1.20 2.64
N HIS A 20 -7.01 0.11 2.71
CA HIS A 20 -5.72 0.74 3.01
C HIS A 20 -5.45 0.75 4.51
N ILE A 21 -4.27 0.25 4.89
CA ILE A 21 -3.67 0.44 6.21
C ILE A 21 -2.73 1.64 6.10
N VAL A 22 -3.17 2.79 6.60
CA VAL A 22 -2.42 4.05 6.51
C VAL A 22 -1.62 4.24 7.80
N ALA A 23 -0.31 3.97 7.75
CA ALA A 23 0.56 3.92 8.93
C ALA A 23 0.45 5.16 9.83
N ARG A 24 0.57 6.34 9.23
CA ARG A 24 0.58 7.61 9.97
C ARG A 24 -0.73 7.98 10.64
N ASN A 25 -1.83 7.28 10.32
CA ASN A 25 -3.15 7.56 10.90
C ASN A 25 -3.42 6.79 12.19
N PHE A 26 -2.55 5.89 12.62
CA PHE A 26 -2.73 5.14 13.86
C PHE A 26 -2.06 5.84 15.03
N GLU A 27 -2.82 6.20 16.05
CA GLU A 27 -2.35 6.85 17.27
C GLU A 27 -1.43 5.95 18.11
N ASN A 28 -1.65 4.65 18.05
CA ASN A 28 -0.86 3.65 18.78
C ASN A 28 -1.04 2.25 18.16
N THR A 29 -0.25 1.29 18.65
CA THR A 29 -0.28 -0.11 18.19
C THR A 29 -1.65 -0.76 18.46
N MET A 30 -2.29 -0.47 19.60
CA MET A 30 -3.60 -1.02 19.94
C MET A 30 -4.69 -0.59 18.94
N ALA A 31 -4.65 0.65 18.47
CA ALA A 31 -5.60 1.13 17.45
C ALA A 31 -5.44 0.34 16.12
N LEU A 32 -4.21 0.02 15.74
CA LEU A 32 -3.95 -0.84 14.58
C LEU A 32 -4.44 -2.27 14.81
N GLU A 33 -4.17 -2.84 15.98
CA GLU A 33 -4.64 -4.19 16.34
C GLU A 33 -6.15 -4.30 16.29
N ILE A 34 -6.87 -3.36 16.89
CA ILE A 34 -8.34 -3.32 16.86
C ILE A 34 -8.85 -3.20 15.43
N PHE A 35 -8.19 -2.41 14.60
CA PHE A 35 -8.60 -2.24 13.20
C PHE A 35 -8.41 -3.53 12.40
N LEU A 36 -7.27 -4.21 12.55
CA LEU A 36 -6.99 -5.50 11.88
C LEU A 36 -7.97 -6.59 12.36
N ASP A 37 -8.21 -6.67 13.67
CA ASP A 37 -9.19 -7.61 14.23
C ASP A 37 -10.58 -7.40 13.63
N LEU A 38 -11.05 -6.16 13.57
CA LEU A 38 -12.35 -5.84 12.99
C LEU A 38 -12.42 -6.12 11.48
N LEU A 39 -11.36 -5.90 10.73
CA LEU A 39 -11.32 -6.23 9.31
C LEU A 39 -11.50 -7.72 9.08
N VAL A 40 -10.83 -8.55 9.86
CA VAL A 40 -10.91 -10.01 9.73
C VAL A 40 -12.20 -10.54 10.33
N SER A 41 -12.49 -10.23 11.61
CA SER A 41 -13.62 -10.83 12.33
C SER A 41 -15.00 -10.36 11.85
N THR A 42 -15.10 -9.12 11.35
CA THR A 42 -16.39 -8.54 10.96
C THR A 42 -16.61 -8.54 9.45
N ALA A 43 -15.53 -8.37 8.67
CA ALA A 43 -15.61 -8.17 7.24
C ALA A 43 -14.90 -9.26 6.41
N ASP A 44 -14.33 -10.29 7.06
CA ASP A 44 -13.58 -11.40 6.43
C ASP A 44 -12.51 -10.94 5.41
N VAL A 45 -11.80 -9.88 5.79
CA VAL A 45 -10.74 -9.27 4.95
C VAL A 45 -9.39 -9.87 5.32
N HIS A 46 -8.73 -10.50 4.35
CA HIS A 46 -7.40 -11.09 4.49
C HIS A 46 -6.36 -10.50 3.53
N GLU A 47 -6.73 -9.49 2.77
CA GLU A 47 -5.85 -8.74 1.86
C GLU A 47 -5.94 -7.24 2.16
N VAL A 48 -4.79 -6.57 2.27
CA VAL A 48 -4.72 -5.13 2.58
C VAL A 48 -3.65 -4.43 1.76
N LEU A 49 -3.78 -3.11 1.58
CA LEU A 49 -2.73 -2.27 1.01
C LEU A 49 -2.10 -1.41 2.12
N VAL A 50 -0.82 -1.64 2.41
CA VAL A 50 -0.10 -0.92 3.46
C VAL A 50 0.68 0.26 2.88
N ILE A 51 0.33 1.47 3.31
CA ILE A 51 0.94 2.73 2.86
C ILE A 51 1.35 3.60 4.05
N ALA A 52 2.28 4.55 3.82
CA ALA A 52 2.68 5.51 4.86
C ALA A 52 1.55 6.50 5.17
N GLY A 53 0.94 7.06 4.14
CA GLY A 53 -0.06 8.14 4.22
C GLY A 53 0.54 9.53 3.99
N GLY A 54 -0.33 10.48 3.59
CA GLY A 54 0.05 11.82 3.17
C GLY A 54 0.11 12.88 4.29
N ILE A 55 -0.23 12.57 5.55
CA ILE A 55 -0.14 13.53 6.64
C ILE A 55 1.34 13.78 7.01
N GLY A 56 1.71 15.06 7.15
CA GLY A 56 3.10 15.45 7.41
C GLY A 56 3.67 14.93 8.71
N ARG A 57 2.85 14.87 9.79
CA ARG A 57 3.24 14.35 11.10
C ARG A 57 2.40 13.11 11.45
N PRO A 58 3.05 11.97 11.75
CA PRO A 58 2.34 10.79 12.24
C PRO A 58 1.55 11.08 13.54
N LEU A 59 0.39 10.46 13.67
CA LEU A 59 -0.43 10.55 14.89
C LEU A 59 0.14 9.72 16.04
N GLY A 60 0.97 8.71 15.73
CA GLY A 60 1.53 7.79 16.71
C GLY A 60 2.90 7.24 16.27
N PRO A 61 3.22 5.98 16.62
CA PRO A 61 4.56 5.42 16.46
C PRO A 61 4.92 5.07 15.00
N PHE A 62 3.94 4.98 14.10
CA PHE A 62 4.16 4.53 12.73
C PHE A 62 4.37 5.71 11.77
N SER A 63 5.59 5.91 11.31
CA SER A 63 5.95 6.98 10.36
C SER A 63 5.95 6.51 8.89
N ASP A 64 6.07 5.20 8.66
CA ASP A 64 6.12 4.58 7.33
C ASP A 64 5.49 3.18 7.32
N SER A 65 5.31 2.64 6.12
CA SER A 65 4.69 1.34 5.92
C SER A 65 5.54 0.16 6.42
N LEU A 66 6.88 0.27 6.42
CA LEU A 66 7.76 -0.81 6.87
C LEU A 66 7.63 -1.11 8.35
N GLN A 67 7.33 -0.10 9.16
CA GLN A 67 7.08 -0.30 10.59
C GLN A 67 5.85 -1.18 10.84
N ILE A 68 4.79 -1.04 10.02
CA ILE A 68 3.63 -1.94 10.08
C ILE A 68 4.01 -3.33 9.57
N LEU A 69 4.68 -3.43 8.43
CA LEU A 69 5.11 -4.71 7.86
C LEU A 69 5.97 -5.51 8.84
N ASN A 70 6.91 -4.86 9.54
CA ASN A 70 7.82 -5.50 10.50
C ASN A 70 7.20 -5.70 11.90
N SER A 71 5.97 -5.29 12.13
CA SER A 71 5.34 -5.40 13.46
C SER A 71 4.90 -6.81 13.83
N GLY A 72 4.81 -7.73 12.87
CA GLY A 72 4.23 -9.06 13.05
C GLY A 72 2.70 -9.07 13.24
N LEU A 73 2.06 -7.90 13.16
CA LEU A 73 0.62 -7.79 13.40
C LEU A 73 -0.21 -8.31 12.22
N LEU A 74 0.33 -8.27 11.01
CA LEU A 74 -0.37 -8.77 9.84
C LEU A 74 -0.55 -10.28 9.93
N GLU A 75 0.50 -11.00 10.27
CA GLU A 75 0.49 -12.45 10.51
C GLU A 75 -0.40 -12.81 11.71
N LYS A 76 -0.25 -12.08 12.83
CA LYS A 76 -1.05 -12.27 14.04
C LYS A 76 -2.55 -12.20 13.77
N TYR A 77 -2.97 -11.27 12.94
CA TYR A 77 -4.38 -11.07 12.56
C TYR A 77 -4.76 -11.77 11.25
N GLN A 78 -3.99 -12.75 10.80
CA GLN A 78 -4.31 -13.59 9.63
C GLN A 78 -4.51 -12.81 8.32
N ILE A 79 -3.83 -11.69 8.15
CA ILE A 79 -3.68 -11.06 6.85
C ILE A 79 -2.74 -11.95 6.03
N ARG A 80 -3.21 -12.41 4.88
CA ARG A 80 -2.52 -13.39 4.03
C ARG A 80 -1.86 -12.75 2.83
N LYS A 81 -2.31 -11.56 2.44
CA LYS A 81 -1.83 -10.88 1.25
C LYS A 81 -1.73 -9.37 1.45
N VAL A 82 -0.63 -8.79 1.00
CA VAL A 82 -0.32 -7.38 1.22
C VAL A 82 0.15 -6.70 -0.05
N GLY A 83 -0.58 -5.66 -0.45
CA GLY A 83 -0.10 -4.67 -1.40
C GLY A 83 0.83 -3.66 -0.72
N VAL A 84 1.89 -3.26 -1.40
CA VAL A 84 2.79 -2.19 -0.97
C VAL A 84 2.96 -1.16 -2.08
N ALA A 85 3.14 0.12 -1.71
CA ALA A 85 3.21 1.21 -2.70
C ALA A 85 4.49 1.16 -3.55
N GLY A 86 4.32 1.40 -4.86
CA GLY A 86 5.35 1.70 -5.83
C GLY A 86 5.13 3.05 -6.51
N HIS A 87 6.21 3.72 -6.96
CA HIS A 87 6.15 5.08 -7.52
C HIS A 87 7.00 5.15 -8.80
N PRO A 88 6.48 4.67 -9.95
CA PRO A 88 7.23 4.67 -11.22
C PRO A 88 7.62 6.06 -11.71
N GLU A 89 6.77 7.05 -11.52
CA GLU A 89 6.98 8.44 -11.94
C GLU A 89 7.60 9.31 -10.83
N GLY A 90 7.90 8.67 -9.68
CA GLY A 90 8.47 9.35 -8.54
C GLY A 90 7.42 9.77 -7.51
N SER A 91 7.77 10.73 -6.69
CA SER A 91 6.89 11.35 -5.69
C SER A 91 7.40 12.77 -5.42
N PRO A 92 6.53 13.77 -5.30
CA PRO A 92 6.94 15.13 -4.98
C PRO A 92 7.59 15.24 -3.58
N ASP A 93 7.22 14.34 -2.67
CA ASP A 93 7.60 14.41 -1.25
C ASP A 93 8.73 13.45 -0.86
N ILE A 94 9.12 12.52 -1.75
CA ILE A 94 10.07 11.46 -1.43
C ILE A 94 11.18 11.38 -2.48
N SER A 95 12.43 11.48 -2.05
CA SER A 95 13.57 11.39 -2.98
C SER A 95 13.65 10.01 -3.66
N LYS A 96 14.22 9.99 -4.87
CA LYS A 96 14.39 8.74 -5.66
C LYS A 96 15.13 7.65 -4.90
N ASP A 97 16.18 8.00 -4.15
CA ASP A 97 16.95 7.04 -3.36
C ASP A 97 16.10 6.42 -2.23
N LYS A 98 15.28 7.22 -1.56
CA LYS A 98 14.35 6.72 -0.53
C LYS A 98 13.30 5.79 -1.14
N LEU A 99 12.76 6.12 -2.31
CA LEU A 99 11.83 5.25 -3.02
C LEU A 99 12.47 3.91 -3.41
N ALA A 100 13.70 3.93 -3.95
CA ALA A 100 14.44 2.73 -4.31
C ALA A 100 14.76 1.87 -3.08
N ASN A 101 15.20 2.48 -1.98
CA ASN A 101 15.45 1.79 -0.71
C ASN A 101 14.16 1.15 -0.18
N ALA A 102 13.04 1.88 -0.18
CA ALA A 102 11.77 1.37 0.30
C ALA A 102 11.31 0.11 -0.48
N ILE A 103 11.53 0.05 -1.81
CA ILE A 103 11.23 -1.16 -2.60
C ILE A 103 12.15 -2.32 -2.19
N ARG A 104 13.45 -2.08 -2.00
CA ARG A 104 14.38 -3.13 -1.54
C ARG A 104 13.99 -3.68 -0.17
N ASP A 105 13.65 -2.80 0.77
CA ASP A 105 13.28 -3.19 2.12
C ASP A 105 11.97 -3.98 2.15
N LYS A 106 10.97 -3.59 1.37
CA LYS A 106 9.71 -4.31 1.19
C LYS A 106 9.93 -5.70 0.56
N ASN A 107 10.80 -5.77 -0.46
CA ASN A 107 11.15 -7.05 -1.09
C ASN A 107 11.93 -7.96 -0.12
N ASN A 108 12.77 -7.41 0.75
CA ASN A 108 13.46 -8.16 1.77
C ASN A 108 12.51 -8.65 2.87
N TRP A 109 11.58 -7.79 3.32
CA TRP A 109 10.52 -8.20 4.23
C TRP A 109 9.71 -9.37 3.66
N ALA A 110 9.25 -9.25 2.41
CA ALA A 110 8.44 -10.28 1.77
C ALA A 110 9.16 -11.65 1.62
N LYS A 111 10.50 -11.66 1.51
CA LYS A 111 11.29 -12.92 1.48
C LYS A 111 11.30 -13.64 2.83
N ASN A 112 11.07 -12.93 3.93
CA ASN A 112 11.15 -13.43 5.29
C ASN A 112 9.78 -13.49 5.98
N SER A 113 8.70 -13.20 5.27
CA SER A 113 7.32 -13.26 5.76
C SER A 113 6.56 -14.37 5.06
N ASP A 114 5.63 -14.99 5.76
CA ASP A 114 4.67 -15.95 5.19
C ASP A 114 3.50 -15.26 4.47
N VAL A 115 3.46 -13.92 4.51
CA VAL A 115 2.43 -13.12 3.84
C VAL A 115 2.78 -12.92 2.37
N GLU A 116 1.87 -13.25 1.47
CA GLU A 116 2.02 -12.96 0.05
C GLU A 116 2.10 -11.43 -0.18
N ALA A 117 3.09 -10.98 -0.94
CA ALA A 117 3.28 -9.56 -1.19
C ALA A 117 3.28 -9.20 -2.67
N TYR A 118 2.75 -8.02 -3.01
CA TYR A 118 2.81 -7.43 -4.34
C TYR A 118 2.96 -5.92 -4.27
N ILE A 119 3.40 -5.31 -5.36
CA ILE A 119 3.49 -3.86 -5.48
C ILE A 119 2.25 -3.35 -6.18
N THR A 120 1.59 -2.32 -5.62
CA THR A 120 0.60 -1.50 -6.32
C THR A 120 1.22 -0.14 -6.58
N THR A 121 1.28 0.29 -7.84
CA THR A 121 1.84 1.60 -8.13
C THR A 121 0.85 2.71 -7.80
N GLN A 122 1.39 3.90 -7.54
CA GLN A 122 0.61 5.14 -7.67
C GLN A 122 0.06 5.24 -9.10
N PHE A 123 -0.91 6.11 -9.33
CA PHE A 123 -1.38 6.39 -10.69
C PHE A 123 -0.21 6.75 -11.60
N CYS A 124 -0.19 6.13 -12.77
CA CYS A 124 0.84 6.31 -13.77
C CYS A 124 0.21 6.82 -15.07
N PHE A 125 0.90 7.75 -15.71
CA PHE A 125 0.47 8.42 -16.93
C PHE A 125 1.43 8.18 -18.09
N GLU A 126 2.70 7.84 -17.81
CA GLU A 126 3.76 7.69 -18.81
C GLU A 126 4.32 6.26 -18.86
N VAL A 127 4.02 5.55 -19.94
CA VAL A 127 4.51 4.18 -20.18
C VAL A 127 6.04 4.06 -20.12
N PRO A 128 6.84 4.97 -20.71
CA PRO A 128 8.30 4.89 -20.62
C PRO A 128 8.84 4.93 -19.19
N SER A 129 8.24 5.73 -18.33
CA SER A 129 8.60 5.84 -16.91
C SER A 129 8.34 4.52 -16.17
N ILE A 130 7.17 3.91 -16.40
CA ILE A 130 6.80 2.61 -15.83
C ILE A 130 7.80 1.53 -16.25
N MET A 131 8.09 1.44 -17.56
CA MET A 131 9.01 0.43 -18.11
C MET A 131 10.43 0.58 -17.56
N THR A 132 10.91 1.83 -17.46
CA THR A 132 12.24 2.13 -16.94
C THR A 132 12.33 1.77 -15.45
N TRP A 133 11.34 2.18 -14.68
CA TRP A 133 11.25 1.86 -13.26
C TRP A 133 11.20 0.34 -13.03
N GLU A 134 10.33 -0.36 -13.74
CA GLU A 134 10.20 -1.82 -13.63
C GLU A 134 11.55 -2.52 -13.89
N LYS A 135 12.21 -2.20 -15.01
CA LYS A 135 13.55 -2.75 -15.34
C LYS A 135 14.56 -2.49 -14.22
N ASN A 136 14.57 -1.29 -13.65
CA ASN A 136 15.49 -0.92 -12.60
C ASN A 136 15.26 -1.73 -11.32
N ILE A 137 14.01 -1.81 -10.83
CA ILE A 137 13.72 -2.57 -9.62
C ILE A 137 13.93 -4.08 -9.82
N ARG A 138 13.68 -4.63 -11.03
CA ARG A 138 14.00 -6.03 -11.36
C ARG A 138 15.50 -6.29 -11.31
N ARG A 139 16.30 -5.41 -11.91
CA ARG A 139 17.78 -5.47 -11.85
C ARG A 139 18.28 -5.41 -10.41
N ASP A 140 17.63 -4.61 -9.56
CA ASP A 140 17.93 -4.49 -8.13
C ASP A 140 17.39 -5.66 -7.29
N GLY A 141 16.84 -6.70 -7.92
CA GLY A 141 16.45 -7.98 -7.31
C GLY A 141 15.01 -8.05 -6.80
N ASN A 142 14.15 -7.10 -7.18
CA ASN A 142 12.73 -7.19 -6.84
C ASN A 142 12.06 -8.36 -7.59
N LYS A 143 11.35 -9.21 -6.87
CA LYS A 143 10.61 -10.36 -7.42
C LYS A 143 9.09 -10.24 -7.24
N LEU A 144 8.63 -9.23 -6.51
CA LEU A 144 7.20 -9.06 -6.24
C LEU A 144 6.41 -8.82 -7.53
N PRO A 145 5.20 -9.38 -7.65
CA PRO A 145 4.24 -8.98 -8.69
C PRO A 145 3.98 -7.47 -8.65
N ILE A 146 3.66 -6.89 -9.80
CA ILE A 146 3.41 -5.45 -9.92
C ILE A 146 2.02 -5.25 -10.52
N HIS A 147 1.18 -4.53 -9.81
CA HIS A 147 -0.12 -4.04 -10.29
C HIS A 147 0.03 -2.55 -10.61
N ILE A 148 -0.19 -2.20 -11.87
CA ILE A 148 -0.07 -0.83 -12.36
C ILE A 148 -1.36 -0.07 -12.07
N GLY A 149 -1.27 1.02 -11.33
CA GLY A 149 -2.36 1.96 -11.10
C GLY A 149 -2.58 2.84 -12.34
N ILE A 150 -3.76 2.73 -12.96
CA ILE A 150 -4.17 3.59 -14.07
C ILE A 150 -5.41 4.36 -13.61
N PRO A 151 -5.47 5.69 -13.82
CA PRO A 151 -6.68 6.43 -13.52
C PRO A 151 -7.84 5.94 -14.39
N GLY A 152 -8.99 5.69 -13.77
CA GLY A 152 -10.22 5.37 -14.47
C GLY A 152 -10.77 6.57 -15.25
N PRO A 153 -11.90 6.42 -15.97
CA PRO A 153 -12.57 7.52 -16.63
C PRO A 153 -12.89 8.67 -15.65
N ALA A 154 -12.35 9.85 -15.95
CA ALA A 154 -12.51 11.03 -15.12
C ALA A 154 -12.51 12.29 -15.98
N THR A 155 -12.96 13.43 -15.41
CA THR A 155 -12.86 14.71 -16.10
C THR A 155 -11.39 15.12 -16.25
N LEU A 156 -11.08 15.94 -17.26
CA LEU A 156 -9.72 16.45 -17.49
C LEU A 156 -9.14 17.12 -16.23
N ASN A 157 -9.93 17.93 -15.53
CA ASN A 157 -9.50 18.58 -14.29
C ASN A 157 -9.14 17.57 -13.19
N THR A 158 -9.89 16.49 -13.08
CA THR A 158 -9.60 15.39 -12.13
C THR A 158 -8.32 14.66 -12.52
N LEU A 159 -8.10 14.38 -13.81
CA LEU A 159 -6.88 13.73 -14.30
C LEU A 159 -5.65 14.60 -14.07
N ILE A 160 -5.72 15.91 -14.34
CA ILE A 160 -4.64 16.86 -14.05
C ILE A 160 -4.32 16.87 -12.55
N LYS A 161 -5.35 16.90 -11.70
CA LYS A 161 -5.17 16.83 -10.24
C LYS A 161 -4.46 15.53 -9.81
N PHE A 162 -4.86 14.39 -10.36
CA PHE A 162 -4.22 13.12 -10.07
C PHE A 162 -2.75 13.12 -10.54
N ALA A 163 -2.47 13.59 -11.76
CA ALA A 163 -1.09 13.69 -12.26
C ALA A 163 -0.22 14.54 -11.34
N THR A 164 -0.69 15.73 -10.94
CA THR A 164 0.06 16.62 -10.02
C THR A 164 0.32 16.00 -8.65
N MET A 165 -0.57 15.13 -8.16
CA MET A 165 -0.42 14.47 -6.85
C MET A 165 0.45 13.22 -6.93
N SER A 166 0.65 12.66 -8.11
CA SER A 166 1.34 11.37 -8.29
C SER A 166 2.84 11.53 -8.59
N GLY A 167 3.27 12.70 -9.09
CA GLY A 167 4.68 13.01 -9.37
C GLY A 167 4.88 13.73 -10.68
#